data_dee68a7237a10bc5f08c4dd87b9ab3fe
#
_entry.id   dee68a7237a10bc5f08c4dd87b9ab3fe
#
_cell.length_a   1.000
_cell.length_b   1.000
_cell.length_c   1.000
_cell.angle_alpha   90.00
_cell.angle_beta   90.00
_cell.angle_gamma   90.00
#
_symmetry.space_group_name_H-M   'P 1'
#
loop_
_entity.id
_entity.type
_entity.pdbx_description
1 polymer ?
#
loop_
_entity_poly.entity_id
_entity_poly.type
_entity_poly.pdbx_seq_one_letter_code
_entity_poly.pdbx_strand_id
1 'polypeptide(L)'
;ETSGPLANASLVRRERVSVASAAMHIDAGGTRVRVLFTAATNRARMGRGGSGCGALGLAAQDGAGSAVAGAAGESPVCIWRSTATLDIYLAGFSGEDMLAPGHTLLLTSDLLLTADENSEVCGQECAAVVAAPASVPVPVLRIVAPELVSGCDSFVLDTTASLNTAGACCPA
;
A
#
# COMPACT_ATOMS: atom_id res chain seq x y z
N GLU A 1 63.05 7.36 -9.98
CA GLU A 1 61.83 6.61 -9.70
C GLU A 1 61.07 7.28 -8.57
N THR A 2 60.06 8.06 -8.92
CA THR A 2 59.17 8.73 -7.98
C THR A 2 57.88 7.97 -7.97
N SER A 3 57.71 7.08 -6.95
CA SER A 3 56.42 6.48 -6.63
C SER A 3 55.51 7.54 -6.05
N GLY A 4 54.55 7.98 -6.85
CA GLY A 4 53.46 8.88 -6.39
C GLY A 4 52.54 8.13 -5.40
N PRO A 5 51.98 8.81 -4.41
CA PRO A 5 51.07 8.17 -3.46
C PRO A 5 49.80 7.72 -4.22
N LEU A 6 49.48 6.43 -4.06
CA LEU A 6 48.20 5.89 -4.50
C LEU A 6 47.11 6.67 -3.76
N ALA A 7 46.34 7.43 -4.53
CA ALA A 7 45.15 8.09 -4.01
C ALA A 7 44.22 7.03 -3.39
N ASN A 8 43.98 7.17 -2.10
CA ASN A 8 43.03 6.36 -1.35
C ASN A 8 41.64 6.61 -1.97
N ALA A 9 41.25 5.79 -2.92
CA ALA A 9 39.90 5.81 -3.45
C ALA A 9 38.96 5.36 -2.32
N SER A 10 38.42 6.32 -1.58
CA SER A 10 37.35 6.07 -0.63
C SER A 10 36.19 5.48 -1.43
N LEU A 11 35.94 4.19 -1.22
CA LEU A 11 34.74 3.53 -1.74
C LEU A 11 33.54 4.19 -1.08
N VAL A 12 33.00 5.22 -1.71
CA VAL A 12 31.71 5.79 -1.33
C VAL A 12 30.68 4.69 -1.58
N ARG A 13 30.29 4.03 -0.49
CA ARG A 13 29.21 3.04 -0.51
C ARG A 13 27.94 3.80 -0.92
N ARG A 14 27.47 3.58 -2.13
CA ARG A 14 26.22 4.19 -2.60
C ARG A 14 25.10 3.66 -1.70
N GLU A 15 24.37 4.57 -1.10
CA GLU A 15 23.19 4.25 -0.31
C GLU A 15 22.11 3.69 -1.22
N ARG A 16 21.54 2.54 -0.88
CA ARG A 16 20.46 1.92 -1.64
C ARG A 16 19.14 2.24 -0.95
N VAL A 17 18.12 2.50 -1.75
CA VAL A 17 16.75 2.54 -1.26
C VAL A 17 16.30 1.11 -1.02
N SER A 18 15.75 0.85 0.15
CA SER A 18 15.07 -0.40 0.48
C SER A 18 13.80 -0.11 1.25
N VAL A 19 12.89 -1.08 1.31
CA VAL A 19 11.70 -0.96 2.16
C VAL A 19 12.04 -1.37 3.57
N ALA A 20 11.86 -0.46 4.52
CA ALA A 20 12.06 -0.73 5.94
C ALA A 20 10.87 -1.52 6.53
N SER A 21 9.65 -1.19 6.11
CA SER A 21 8.44 -1.90 6.52
C SER A 21 7.27 -1.61 5.60
N ALA A 22 6.32 -2.55 5.55
CA ALA A 22 5.00 -2.37 4.97
C ALA A 22 3.95 -2.80 5.99
N ALA A 23 2.93 -1.98 6.23
CA ALA A 23 1.88 -2.29 7.17
C ALA A 23 0.51 -1.92 6.61
N MET A 24 -0.47 -2.80 6.81
CA MET A 24 -1.85 -2.55 6.42
C MET A 24 -2.52 -1.64 7.46
N HIS A 25 -3.33 -0.72 6.96
CA HIS A 25 -4.18 0.15 7.76
C HIS A 25 -5.60 0.08 7.20
N ILE A 26 -6.56 -0.04 8.10
CA ILE A 26 -7.98 -0.03 7.78
C ILE A 26 -8.60 1.11 8.58
N ASP A 27 -9.16 2.08 7.88
CA ASP A 27 -9.83 3.23 8.51
C ASP A 27 -11.06 3.64 7.68
N ALA A 28 -11.71 4.74 8.08
CA ALA A 28 -12.88 5.24 7.38
C ALA A 28 -12.60 5.64 5.90
N GLY A 29 -11.36 5.86 5.55
CA GLY A 29 -10.93 6.15 4.16
C GLY A 29 -10.65 4.90 3.34
N GLY A 30 -10.85 3.70 3.90
CA GLY A 30 -10.63 2.42 3.23
C GLY A 30 -9.38 1.68 3.69
N THR A 31 -9.03 0.66 2.92
CA THR A 31 -7.82 -0.14 3.17
C THR A 31 -6.64 0.46 2.42
N ARG A 32 -5.55 0.67 3.13
CA ARG A 32 -4.28 1.10 2.53
C ARG A 32 -3.10 0.34 3.11
N VAL A 33 -2.04 0.24 2.34
CA VAL A 33 -0.74 -0.22 2.81
C VAL A 33 0.20 0.98 2.92
N ARG A 34 0.75 1.18 4.11
CA ARG A 34 1.80 2.17 4.33
C ARG A 34 3.16 1.53 4.20
N VAL A 35 3.97 2.07 3.31
CA VAL A 35 5.34 1.64 3.05
C VAL A 35 6.30 2.70 3.59
N LEU A 36 7.25 2.26 4.41
CA LEU A 36 8.35 3.08 4.91
C LEU A 36 9.64 2.66 4.23
N PHE A 37 10.38 3.63 3.73
CA PHE A 37 11.69 3.41 3.10
C PHE A 37 12.81 3.70 4.08
N THR A 38 13.96 3.04 3.90
CA THR A 38 15.16 3.22 4.73
C THR A 38 15.84 4.57 4.52
N ALA A 39 15.62 5.18 3.35
CA ALA A 39 16.19 6.47 2.96
C ALA A 39 15.15 7.35 2.28
N ALA A 40 15.42 8.64 2.18
CA ALA A 40 14.62 9.55 1.39
C ALA A 40 14.70 9.18 -0.10
N THR A 41 13.55 9.12 -0.79
CA THR A 41 13.42 8.73 -2.19
C THR A 41 13.13 9.94 -3.07
N ASN A 42 13.39 9.80 -4.37
CA ASN A 42 12.91 10.71 -5.41
C ASN A 42 11.41 10.54 -5.73
N ARG A 43 10.72 9.67 -4.96
CA ARG A 43 9.28 9.34 -5.12
C ARG A 43 8.93 8.75 -6.50
N ALA A 44 9.87 8.04 -7.13
CA ALA A 44 9.71 7.54 -8.51
C ALA A 44 9.25 8.66 -9.49
N ARG A 45 9.70 9.89 -9.28
CA ARG A 45 9.29 11.11 -10.01
C ARG A 45 7.80 11.43 -9.95
N MET A 46 7.08 10.83 -9.03
CA MET A 46 5.66 11.14 -8.79
C MET A 46 5.53 12.43 -7.96
N GLY A 47 4.49 13.20 -8.23
CA GLY A 47 4.14 14.38 -7.44
C GLY A 47 3.68 14.01 -6.01
N ARG A 48 3.45 15.03 -5.17
CA ARG A 48 2.88 14.84 -3.82
C ARG A 48 1.39 14.50 -3.82
N GLY A 49 0.68 14.76 -4.91
CA GLY A 49 -0.72 14.41 -5.07
C GLY A 49 -0.93 12.92 -5.26
N GLY A 50 -2.16 12.45 -5.06
CA GLY A 50 -2.53 11.08 -5.41
C GLY A 50 -2.43 10.86 -6.91
N SER A 51 -1.82 9.75 -7.29
CA SER A 51 -1.71 9.32 -8.69
C SER A 51 -1.80 7.79 -8.75
N GLY A 52 -2.06 7.25 -9.93
CA GLY A 52 -1.98 5.81 -10.14
C GLY A 52 -0.58 5.27 -9.81
N CYS A 53 -0.54 4.08 -9.26
CA CYS A 53 0.71 3.45 -8.80
C CYS A 53 1.58 2.87 -9.93
N GLY A 54 1.21 3.05 -11.20
CA GLY A 54 1.90 2.45 -12.34
C GLY A 54 3.41 2.71 -12.38
N ALA A 55 3.85 3.92 -12.00
CA ALA A 55 5.26 4.27 -11.94
C ALA A 55 6.07 3.47 -10.90
N LEU A 56 5.41 2.78 -9.97
CA LEU A 56 6.05 1.99 -8.91
C LEU A 56 6.16 0.50 -9.25
N GLY A 57 5.48 0.02 -10.30
CA GLY A 57 5.51 -1.38 -10.69
C GLY A 57 5.08 -2.30 -9.52
N LEU A 58 3.86 -2.04 -8.98
CA LEU A 58 3.36 -2.81 -7.85
C LEU A 58 3.09 -4.26 -8.25
N ALA A 59 3.63 -5.18 -7.47
CA ALA A 59 3.32 -6.60 -7.53
C ALA A 59 3.20 -7.14 -6.10
N ALA A 60 2.58 -8.30 -5.95
CA ALA A 60 2.54 -8.99 -4.67
C ALA A 60 2.70 -10.50 -4.85
N GLN A 61 3.20 -11.15 -3.82
CA GLN A 61 3.30 -12.59 -3.71
C GLN A 61 2.62 -13.04 -2.42
N ASP A 62 1.99 -14.20 -2.44
CA ASP A 62 1.46 -14.84 -1.25
C ASP A 62 2.60 -15.41 -0.37
N GLY A 63 2.25 -15.98 0.77
CA GLY A 63 3.24 -16.60 1.67
C GLY A 63 3.97 -17.81 1.07
N ALA A 64 3.49 -18.37 -0.03
CA ALA A 64 4.15 -19.45 -0.78
C ALA A 64 5.02 -18.91 -1.93
N GLY A 65 5.03 -17.60 -2.17
CA GLY A 65 5.78 -16.96 -3.25
C GLY A 65 5.06 -16.93 -4.59
N SER A 66 3.78 -17.32 -4.63
CA SER A 66 2.97 -17.25 -5.85
C SER A 66 2.50 -15.81 -6.10
N ALA A 67 2.49 -15.40 -7.36
CA ALA A 67 2.01 -14.06 -7.71
C ALA A 67 0.52 -13.91 -7.38
N VAL A 68 0.18 -12.83 -6.67
CA VAL A 68 -1.20 -12.46 -6.38
C VAL A 68 -1.65 -11.51 -7.48
N ALA A 69 -2.48 -12.02 -8.39
CA ALA A 69 -3.02 -11.23 -9.49
C ALA A 69 -3.99 -10.17 -8.94
N GLY A 70 -3.87 -8.93 -9.41
CA GLY A 70 -4.78 -7.86 -8.97
C GLY A 70 -4.61 -7.41 -7.51
N ALA A 71 -3.54 -7.83 -6.83
CA ALA A 71 -3.32 -7.59 -5.40
C ALA A 71 -3.55 -6.15 -4.91
N ALA A 72 -3.32 -5.17 -5.76
CA ALA A 72 -3.54 -3.76 -5.44
C ALA A 72 -4.91 -3.23 -5.93
N GLY A 73 -5.76 -4.08 -6.53
CA GLY A 73 -7.00 -3.70 -7.16
C GLY A 73 -6.81 -3.16 -8.59
N GLU A 74 -7.91 -2.81 -9.25
CA GLU A 74 -7.88 -2.37 -10.65
C GLU A 74 -7.22 -0.99 -10.84
N SER A 75 -7.27 -0.12 -9.83
CA SER A 75 -6.76 1.25 -9.92
C SER A 75 -6.23 1.73 -8.57
N PRO A 76 -5.11 1.16 -8.08
CA PRO A 76 -4.55 1.59 -6.82
C PRO A 76 -4.08 3.04 -6.90
N VAL A 77 -4.29 3.79 -5.82
CA VAL A 77 -3.85 5.19 -5.70
C VAL A 77 -2.67 5.28 -4.75
N CYS A 78 -1.58 5.82 -5.24
CA CYS A 78 -0.36 6.03 -4.48
C CYS A 78 -0.24 7.49 -4.04
N ILE A 79 -0.04 7.71 -2.75
CA ILE A 79 0.13 9.04 -2.16
C ILE A 79 1.41 9.09 -1.35
N TRP A 80 2.36 9.88 -1.78
CA TRP A 80 3.57 10.16 -1.02
C TRP A 80 3.28 11.12 0.13
N ARG A 81 3.37 10.65 1.37
CA ARG A 81 3.24 11.48 2.58
C ARG A 81 4.51 12.26 2.87
N SER A 82 5.65 11.64 2.55
CA SER A 82 6.98 12.26 2.65
C SER A 82 7.89 11.68 1.56
N THR A 83 9.17 12.02 1.57
CA THR A 83 10.17 11.37 0.70
C THR A 83 10.48 9.92 1.08
N ALA A 84 10.10 9.49 2.29
CA ALA A 84 10.34 8.14 2.80
C ALA A 84 9.06 7.39 3.20
N THR A 85 7.88 7.95 2.93
CA THR A 85 6.60 7.33 3.31
C THR A 85 5.61 7.37 2.16
N LEU A 86 5.14 6.21 1.75
CA LEU A 86 4.17 6.01 0.70
C LEU A 86 2.92 5.33 1.27
N ASP A 87 1.75 5.88 1.01
CA ASP A 87 0.46 5.22 1.24
C ASP A 87 -0.08 4.71 -0.11
N ILE A 88 -0.37 3.41 -0.18
CA ILE A 88 -0.99 2.74 -1.31
C ILE A 88 -2.42 2.43 -0.93
N TYR A 89 -3.36 3.14 -1.51
CA TYR A 89 -4.79 2.89 -1.33
C TYR A 89 -5.23 1.80 -2.28
N LEU A 90 -5.75 0.73 -1.70
CA LEU A 90 -6.23 -0.42 -2.45
C LEU A 90 -7.64 -0.10 -2.96
N ALA A 91 -7.83 -0.10 -4.27
CA ALA A 91 -9.10 0.21 -4.90
C ALA A 91 -9.76 -1.05 -5.47
N GLY A 92 -11.09 -1.12 -5.34
CA GLY A 92 -11.88 -2.20 -5.95
C GLY A 92 -11.73 -3.54 -5.25
N PHE A 93 -12.57 -3.78 -4.26
CA PHE A 93 -12.64 -5.07 -3.58
C PHE A 93 -13.46 -6.07 -4.40
N SER A 94 -12.81 -6.89 -5.19
CA SER A 94 -13.48 -8.04 -5.80
C SER A 94 -12.56 -9.26 -5.71
N GLY A 95 -12.84 -10.16 -4.75
CA GLY A 95 -12.31 -11.51 -4.75
C GLY A 95 -11.19 -11.83 -3.76
N GLU A 96 -10.74 -13.07 -3.81
CA GLU A 96 -9.76 -13.67 -2.91
C GLU A 96 -8.32 -13.22 -3.19
N ASP A 97 -8.09 -12.53 -4.31
CA ASP A 97 -6.75 -12.17 -4.82
C ASP A 97 -6.25 -10.81 -4.31
N MET A 98 -6.64 -10.41 -3.10
CA MET A 98 -6.23 -9.12 -2.54
C MET A 98 -4.94 -9.21 -1.76
N LEU A 99 -4.20 -8.08 -1.76
CA LEU A 99 -3.08 -7.91 -0.86
C LEU A 99 -3.55 -8.03 0.60
N ALA A 100 -3.03 -9.02 1.30
CA ALA A 100 -3.40 -9.36 2.66
C ALA A 100 -2.18 -9.33 3.59
N PRO A 101 -2.37 -9.25 4.90
CA PRO A 101 -1.29 -9.45 5.86
C PRO A 101 -0.58 -10.79 5.61
N GLY A 102 0.75 -10.77 5.63
CA GLY A 102 1.58 -11.93 5.32
C GLY A 102 1.99 -12.04 3.84
N HIS A 103 1.33 -11.33 2.93
CA HIS A 103 1.78 -11.23 1.55
C HIS A 103 3.04 -10.36 1.44
N THR A 104 3.88 -10.64 0.47
CA THR A 104 5.04 -9.81 0.15
C THR A 104 4.69 -8.80 -0.92
N LEU A 105 4.74 -7.52 -0.58
CA LEU A 105 4.64 -6.42 -1.53
C LEU A 105 5.98 -6.22 -2.22
N LEU A 106 5.96 -6.09 -3.53
CA LEU A 106 7.12 -5.84 -4.38
C LEU A 106 6.94 -4.51 -5.11
N LEU A 107 7.99 -3.70 -5.11
CA LEU A 107 8.07 -2.47 -5.91
C LEU A 107 9.18 -2.67 -6.94
N THR A 108 8.81 -2.80 -8.22
CA THR A 108 9.75 -3.19 -9.30
C THR A 108 10.14 -2.02 -10.19
N SER A 109 9.98 -0.79 -9.72
CA SER A 109 10.21 0.41 -10.52
C SER A 109 11.70 0.75 -10.67
N ASP A 110 12.13 0.94 -11.90
CA ASP A 110 13.44 1.50 -12.24
C ASP A 110 13.55 3.00 -11.94
N LEU A 111 12.44 3.65 -11.61
CA LEU A 111 12.38 5.09 -11.32
C LEU A 111 12.54 5.41 -9.83
N LEU A 112 12.49 4.39 -8.95
CA LEU A 112 12.57 4.59 -7.52
C LEU A 112 14.03 4.60 -7.06
N LEU A 113 14.56 5.79 -6.82
CA LEU A 113 15.94 6.06 -6.43
C LEU A 113 15.99 6.80 -5.10
N THR A 114 17.17 7.00 -4.54
CA THR A 114 17.38 7.97 -3.45
C THR A 114 17.04 9.40 -3.92
N ALA A 115 16.78 10.30 -2.97
CA ALA A 115 16.37 11.67 -3.27
C ALA A 115 17.38 12.46 -4.11
N ASP A 116 18.65 12.10 -4.02
CA ASP A 116 19.76 12.66 -4.80
C ASP A 116 19.96 11.97 -6.16
N GLU A 117 19.13 10.98 -6.47
CA GLU A 117 19.18 10.17 -7.71
C GLU A 117 20.52 9.44 -7.96
N ASN A 118 21.38 9.33 -6.96
CA ASN A 118 22.70 8.71 -7.06
C ASN A 118 22.75 7.23 -6.67
N SER A 119 21.63 6.65 -6.25
CA SER A 119 21.55 5.24 -5.85
C SER A 119 21.34 4.32 -7.06
N GLU A 120 21.64 3.05 -6.83
CA GLU A 120 21.16 2.00 -7.72
C GLU A 120 19.66 1.77 -7.52
N VAL A 121 19.00 1.29 -8.58
CA VAL A 121 17.59 0.90 -8.57
C VAL A 121 17.30 -0.06 -7.42
N CYS A 122 16.12 0.09 -6.85
CA CYS A 122 15.66 -0.60 -5.65
C CYS A 122 15.62 -2.15 -5.75
N GLY A 123 15.65 -2.74 -6.91
CA GLY A 123 15.75 -4.20 -7.13
C GLY A 123 14.91 -5.06 -6.16
N GLN A 124 15.45 -6.20 -5.76
CA GLN A 124 14.81 -7.12 -4.80
C GLN A 124 14.71 -6.57 -3.37
N GLU A 125 15.48 -5.53 -3.04
CA GLU A 125 15.44 -4.88 -1.72
C GLU A 125 14.19 -4.03 -1.50
N CYS A 126 13.37 -3.85 -2.53
CA CYS A 126 12.07 -3.20 -2.43
C CYS A 126 10.92 -4.20 -2.27
N ALA A 127 11.17 -5.24 -1.54
CA ALA A 127 10.18 -6.19 -1.08
C ALA A 127 9.97 -6.06 0.43
N ALA A 128 8.73 -6.15 0.88
CA ALA A 128 8.43 -6.24 2.30
C ALA A 128 7.17 -7.07 2.55
N VAL A 129 7.20 -7.86 3.63
CA VAL A 129 6.01 -8.55 4.10
C VAL A 129 5.05 -7.53 4.70
N VAL A 130 3.81 -7.55 4.27
CA VAL A 130 2.75 -6.67 4.76
C VAL A 130 2.33 -7.11 6.16
N ALA A 131 2.61 -6.28 7.15
CA ALA A 131 2.18 -6.52 8.52
C ALA A 131 0.66 -6.31 8.67
N ALA A 132 0.05 -7.07 9.57
CA ALA A 132 -1.35 -6.88 9.94
C ALA A 132 -1.59 -5.47 10.51
N PRO A 133 -2.82 -4.93 10.37
CA PRO A 133 -3.16 -3.65 10.97
C PRO A 133 -3.07 -3.73 12.51
N ALA A 134 -2.53 -2.69 13.13
CA ALA A 134 -2.40 -2.60 14.59
C ALA A 134 -3.76 -2.59 15.30
N SER A 135 -4.80 -2.12 14.61
CA SER A 135 -6.18 -2.17 15.08
C SER A 135 -7.10 -2.45 13.89
N VAL A 136 -8.05 -3.34 14.09
CA VAL A 136 -9.13 -3.59 13.12
C VAL A 136 -10.38 -2.90 13.67
N PRO A 137 -10.98 -1.96 12.94
CA PRO A 137 -12.24 -1.35 13.34
C PRO A 137 -13.31 -2.43 13.50
N VAL A 138 -13.96 -2.46 14.64
CA VAL A 138 -15.08 -3.38 14.85
C VAL A 138 -16.31 -2.81 14.13
N PRO A 139 -16.91 -3.57 13.20
CA PRO A 139 -18.14 -3.14 12.55
C PRO A 139 -19.26 -2.99 13.58
N VAL A 140 -19.94 -1.86 13.55
CA VAL A 140 -21.15 -1.63 14.36
C VAL A 140 -22.32 -1.58 13.40
N LEU A 141 -23.11 -2.67 13.41
CA LEU A 141 -24.33 -2.74 12.61
C LEU A 141 -25.45 -1.99 13.34
N ARG A 142 -26.02 -1.00 12.68
CA ARG A 142 -27.25 -0.33 13.10
C ARG A 142 -28.30 -0.58 12.06
N ILE A 143 -29.42 -1.21 12.49
CA ILE A 143 -30.56 -1.47 11.64
C ILE A 143 -31.71 -0.61 12.17
N VAL A 144 -32.23 0.25 11.33
CA VAL A 144 -33.47 0.98 11.60
C VAL A 144 -34.58 0.29 10.84
N ALA A 145 -35.56 -0.20 11.59
CA ALA A 145 -36.76 -0.85 11.06
C ALA A 145 -38.02 -0.15 11.58
N PRO A 146 -39.12 -0.15 10.83
CA PRO A 146 -40.38 0.36 11.34
C PRO A 146 -40.87 -0.48 12.53
N GLU A 147 -41.45 0.17 13.55
CA GLU A 147 -41.95 -0.48 14.75
C GLU A 147 -43.17 -1.37 14.49
N LEU A 148 -43.92 -1.05 13.45
CA LEU A 148 -45.14 -1.80 13.06
C LEU A 148 -45.08 -2.06 11.56
N VAL A 149 -45.22 -3.31 11.14
CA VAL A 149 -45.35 -3.71 9.74
C VAL A 149 -46.68 -4.45 9.57
N SER A 150 -47.52 -3.97 8.66
CA SER A 150 -48.73 -4.66 8.24
C SER A 150 -48.31 -5.87 7.38
N GLY A 151 -49.05 -6.99 7.50
CA GLY A 151 -48.72 -8.23 6.79
C GLY A 151 -48.76 -8.12 5.24
N CYS A 152 -49.17 -6.96 4.69
CA CYS A 152 -49.27 -6.70 3.25
C CYS A 152 -48.31 -5.60 2.78
N ASP A 153 -47.55 -4.97 3.68
CA ASP A 153 -46.67 -3.87 3.35
C ASP A 153 -45.26 -4.32 3.15
N SER A 154 -44.56 -3.76 2.14
CA SER A 154 -43.11 -3.86 2.03
C SER A 154 -42.47 -2.87 3.01
N PHE A 155 -41.38 -3.30 3.64
CA PHE A 155 -40.59 -2.42 4.52
C PHE A 155 -39.13 -2.38 4.07
N VAL A 156 -38.48 -1.28 4.38
CA VAL A 156 -37.06 -1.07 4.09
C VAL A 156 -36.28 -1.12 5.40
N LEU A 157 -35.23 -1.93 5.45
CA LEU A 157 -34.26 -1.92 6.52
C LEU A 157 -33.15 -0.91 6.17
N ASP A 158 -33.00 0.12 6.97
CA ASP A 158 -31.95 1.12 6.79
C ASP A 158 -30.73 0.76 7.63
N THR A 159 -29.62 0.55 6.95
CA THR A 159 -28.32 0.23 7.55
C THR A 159 -27.30 1.36 7.36
N THR A 160 -27.72 2.52 6.86
CA THR A 160 -26.82 3.65 6.56
C THR A 160 -26.11 4.22 7.78
N ALA A 161 -26.69 4.01 8.98
CA ALA A 161 -26.10 4.41 10.25
C ALA A 161 -25.03 3.42 10.78
N SER A 162 -24.75 2.33 10.06
CA SER A 162 -23.71 1.38 10.44
C SER A 162 -22.33 2.01 10.27
N LEU A 163 -21.44 1.72 11.22
CA LEU A 163 -20.09 2.28 11.28
C LEU A 163 -19.04 1.18 11.03
N ASN A 164 -17.88 1.59 10.54
CA ASN A 164 -16.72 0.70 10.34
C ASN A 164 -16.99 -0.47 9.36
N THR A 165 -17.89 -0.33 8.43
CA THR A 165 -18.19 -1.35 7.42
C THR A 165 -17.15 -1.45 6.32
N ALA A 166 -16.04 -0.69 6.43
CA ALA A 166 -14.91 -0.67 5.49
C ALA A 166 -15.32 -0.51 4.01
N GLY A 167 -16.44 0.16 3.75
CA GLY A 167 -16.96 0.36 2.39
C GLY A 167 -17.59 -0.89 1.76
N ALA A 168 -17.70 -2.00 2.50
CA ALA A 168 -18.47 -3.17 2.08
C ALA A 168 -19.96 -2.86 2.21
N CYS A 169 -20.47 -1.97 1.34
CA CYS A 169 -21.89 -1.82 1.15
C CYS A 169 -22.43 -3.09 0.52
N CYS A 170 -23.44 -3.71 1.14
CA CYS A 170 -24.23 -4.73 0.49
C CYS A 170 -24.74 -4.13 -0.83
N PRO A 171 -24.52 -4.76 -1.99
CA PRO A 171 -25.19 -4.35 -3.20
C PRO A 171 -26.68 -4.51 -2.97
N ALA A 172 -27.43 -3.49 -3.33
CA ALA A 172 -28.90 -3.47 -3.28
C ALA A 172 -29.47 -4.49 -4.25
#